data_4033ec050dc9d1fd68710206016088bf
#
_entry.id   4033ec050dc9d1fd68710206016088bf
#
_cell.length_a   1.000
_cell.length_b   1.000
_cell.length_c   1.000
_cell.angle_alpha   90.00
_cell.angle_beta   90.00
_cell.angle_gamma   90.00
#
_symmetry.space_group_name_H-M   'P 1'
#
loop_
_entity.id
_entity.type
_entity.pdbx_description
1 polymer ?
#
loop_
_entity_poly.entity_id
_entity_poly.type
_entity_poly.pdbx_seq_one_letter_code
_entity_poly.pdbx_strand_id
1 'polypeptide(L)'
;SVVALFPGIQEKLDTVLNSYAKDSLQDEYNYTLKDYQVKDSIYRRDSADLSKRPKALQMATDDLNRLKYKLINWQQYQQQMMEQKQEELLLPYRQKIAQALSEVVAEQKYNLVLKADALSPYAQPSITDNLTIRVALKLKLPVPKEIEDAFKAATGVAAKPASPAKKG
;
A
#
# COMPACT_ATOMS: atom_id res chain seq x y z
N SER A 1 5.46 8.60 -7.34
CA SER A 1 5.63 7.14 -7.18
C SER A 1 5.14 6.43 -8.44
N VAL A 2 5.91 5.46 -8.97
CA VAL A 2 5.50 4.66 -10.15
C VAL A 2 4.19 3.92 -9.92
N VAL A 3 3.89 3.53 -8.68
CA VAL A 3 2.63 2.86 -8.33
C VAL A 3 1.41 3.68 -8.73
N ALA A 4 1.46 5.00 -8.56
CA ALA A 4 0.34 5.89 -8.89
C ALA A 4 0.05 5.97 -10.41
N LEU A 5 0.97 5.51 -11.25
CA LEU A 5 0.79 5.49 -12.70
C LEU A 5 0.00 4.28 -13.22
N PHE A 6 -0.25 3.27 -12.35
CA PHE A 6 -1.08 2.14 -12.76
C PHE A 6 -2.53 2.56 -12.95
N PRO A 7 -3.12 2.32 -14.13
CA PRO A 7 -4.50 2.72 -14.40
C PRO A 7 -5.49 2.11 -13.40
N GLY A 8 -6.39 2.94 -12.86
CA GLY A 8 -7.44 2.50 -11.94
C GLY A 8 -6.97 2.06 -10.55
N ILE A 9 -5.67 2.20 -10.21
CA ILE A 9 -5.16 1.79 -8.90
C ILE A 9 -5.81 2.58 -7.76
N GLN A 10 -5.97 3.89 -7.93
CA GLN A 10 -6.55 4.74 -6.90
C GLN A 10 -8.01 4.37 -6.64
N GLU A 11 -8.82 4.23 -7.69
CA GLU A 11 -10.22 3.83 -7.58
C GLU A 11 -10.38 2.45 -6.93
N LYS A 12 -9.52 1.51 -7.31
CA LYS A 12 -9.50 0.17 -6.71
C LYS A 12 -9.14 0.22 -5.23
N LEU A 13 -8.12 0.99 -4.85
CA LEU A 13 -7.74 1.17 -3.45
C LEU A 13 -8.89 1.77 -2.65
N ASP A 14 -9.46 2.87 -3.13
CA ASP A 14 -10.55 3.57 -2.44
C ASP A 14 -11.77 2.66 -2.26
N THR A 15 -12.14 1.91 -3.30
CA THR A 15 -13.28 0.98 -3.25
C THR A 15 -13.04 -0.14 -2.23
N VAL A 16 -11.89 -0.82 -2.31
CA VAL A 16 -11.60 -1.97 -1.45
C VAL A 16 -11.39 -1.53 0.01
N LEU A 17 -10.68 -0.42 0.23
CA LEU A 17 -10.44 0.09 1.58
C LEU A 17 -11.73 0.59 2.24
N ASN A 18 -12.61 1.26 1.49
CA ASN A 18 -13.92 1.69 2.00
C ASN A 18 -14.81 0.49 2.37
N SER A 19 -14.87 -0.54 1.52
CA SER A 19 -15.60 -1.77 1.83
C SER A 19 -15.01 -2.47 3.06
N TYR A 20 -13.69 -2.60 3.13
CA TYR A 20 -13.02 -3.19 4.28
C TYR A 20 -13.32 -2.46 5.60
N ALA A 21 -13.30 -1.12 5.56
CA ALA A 21 -13.63 -0.31 6.74
C ALA A 21 -15.09 -0.47 7.18
N LYS A 22 -16.04 -0.42 6.23
CA LYS A 22 -17.48 -0.45 6.51
C LYS A 22 -18.00 -1.84 6.87
N ASP A 23 -17.47 -2.86 6.23
CA ASP A 23 -17.96 -4.23 6.41
C ASP A 23 -17.10 -4.95 7.46
N SER A 24 -15.84 -5.25 7.13
CA SER A 24 -15.00 -6.11 7.97
C SER A 24 -14.64 -5.49 9.32
N LEU A 25 -14.17 -4.23 9.34
CA LEU A 25 -13.76 -3.59 10.58
C LEU A 25 -14.95 -3.19 11.45
N GLN A 26 -16.07 -2.78 10.84
CA GLN A 26 -17.28 -2.48 11.58
C GLN A 26 -17.88 -3.74 12.23
N ASP A 27 -17.90 -4.85 11.51
CA ASP A 27 -18.37 -6.13 12.05
C ASP A 27 -17.46 -6.62 13.18
N GLU A 28 -16.13 -6.47 13.03
CA GLU A 28 -15.17 -6.81 14.08
C GLU A 28 -15.36 -5.95 15.34
N TYR A 29 -15.63 -4.66 15.18
CA TYR A 29 -15.96 -3.78 16.29
C TYR A 29 -17.21 -4.25 17.05
N ASN A 30 -18.29 -4.47 16.31
CA ASN A 30 -19.57 -4.90 16.86
C ASN A 30 -19.44 -6.25 17.59
N TYR A 31 -18.71 -7.18 17.00
CA TYR A 31 -18.41 -8.46 17.64
C TYR A 31 -17.60 -8.30 18.92
N THR A 32 -16.52 -7.49 18.89
CA THR A 32 -15.67 -7.23 20.05
C THR A 32 -16.46 -6.56 21.18
N LEU A 33 -17.32 -5.59 20.85
CA LEU A 33 -18.19 -4.93 21.82
C LEU A 33 -19.18 -5.90 22.47
N LYS A 34 -19.82 -6.73 21.65
CA LYS A 34 -20.76 -7.75 22.14
C LYS A 34 -20.07 -8.78 23.04
N ASP A 35 -18.89 -9.26 22.62
CA ASP A 35 -18.10 -10.21 23.41
C ASP A 35 -17.70 -9.62 24.77
N TYR A 36 -17.25 -8.36 24.77
CA TYR A 36 -16.96 -7.64 26.01
C TYR A 36 -18.18 -7.55 26.91
N GLN A 37 -19.32 -7.13 26.38
CA GLN A 37 -20.57 -6.99 27.19
C GLN A 37 -21.02 -8.32 27.79
N VAL A 38 -20.97 -9.40 27.01
CA VAL A 38 -21.34 -10.73 27.51
C VAL A 38 -20.39 -11.20 28.61
N LYS A 39 -19.08 -11.06 28.39
CA LYS A 39 -18.08 -11.48 29.39
C LYS A 39 -18.11 -10.63 30.66
N ASP A 40 -18.33 -9.32 30.55
CA ASP A 40 -18.50 -8.43 31.70
C ASP A 40 -19.74 -8.80 32.53
N SER A 41 -20.85 -9.10 31.85
CA SER A 41 -22.07 -9.56 32.53
C SER A 41 -21.85 -10.86 33.26
N ILE A 42 -21.20 -11.85 32.65
CA ILE A 42 -20.86 -13.13 33.27
C ILE A 42 -19.92 -12.92 34.46
N TYR A 43 -18.87 -12.11 34.28
CA TYR A 43 -17.92 -11.80 35.34
C TYR A 43 -18.59 -11.20 36.56
N ARG A 44 -19.49 -10.23 36.37
CA ARG A 44 -20.24 -9.59 37.48
C ARG A 44 -21.18 -10.57 38.19
N ARG A 45 -21.89 -11.40 37.43
CA ARG A 45 -22.81 -12.40 37.96
C ARG A 45 -22.08 -13.45 38.80
N ASP A 46 -20.94 -13.93 38.31
CA ASP A 46 -20.22 -15.06 38.88
C ASP A 46 -19.05 -14.63 39.79
N SER A 47 -18.96 -13.34 40.12
CA SER A 47 -17.83 -12.73 40.86
C SER A 47 -17.53 -13.43 42.21
N ALA A 48 -18.56 -13.84 42.94
CA ALA A 48 -18.40 -14.55 44.20
C ALA A 48 -17.78 -15.95 44.06
N ASP A 49 -18.10 -16.66 42.98
CA ASP A 49 -17.51 -17.96 42.64
C ASP A 49 -16.13 -17.88 42.02
N LEU A 50 -15.90 -16.86 41.21
CA LEU A 50 -14.60 -16.58 40.62
C LEU A 50 -13.57 -16.22 41.69
N SER A 51 -13.95 -15.48 42.73
CA SER A 51 -13.05 -15.14 43.85
C SER A 51 -12.50 -16.36 44.59
N LYS A 52 -13.20 -17.48 44.58
CA LYS A 52 -12.75 -18.77 45.15
C LYS A 52 -11.81 -19.54 44.24
N ARG A 53 -11.63 -19.11 42.96
CA ARG A 53 -10.83 -19.76 41.92
C ARG A 53 -9.84 -18.78 41.30
N PRO A 54 -8.71 -18.50 41.96
CA PRO A 54 -7.80 -17.42 41.57
C PRO A 54 -7.34 -17.46 40.08
N LYS A 55 -7.09 -18.66 39.58
CA LYS A 55 -6.65 -18.83 38.15
C LYS A 55 -7.80 -18.47 37.18
N ALA A 56 -9.03 -18.89 37.46
CA ALA A 56 -10.20 -18.56 36.65
C ALA A 56 -10.53 -17.07 36.73
N LEU A 57 -10.39 -16.46 37.89
CA LEU A 57 -10.55 -15.02 38.09
C LEU A 57 -9.53 -14.24 37.24
N GLN A 58 -8.25 -14.63 37.28
CA GLN A 58 -7.21 -13.99 36.53
C GLN A 58 -7.49 -14.07 35.01
N MET A 59 -7.81 -15.26 34.51
CA MET A 59 -8.12 -15.45 33.07
C MET A 59 -9.31 -14.59 32.62
N ALA A 60 -10.38 -14.53 33.42
CA ALA A 60 -11.55 -13.71 33.11
C ALA A 60 -11.22 -12.21 33.14
N THR A 61 -10.39 -11.77 34.07
CA THR A 61 -9.93 -10.37 34.15
C THR A 61 -9.04 -10.00 33.01
N ASP A 62 -8.09 -10.88 32.63
CA ASP A 62 -7.19 -10.65 31.50
C ASP A 62 -7.95 -10.55 30.17
N ASP A 63 -8.93 -11.44 29.97
CA ASP A 63 -9.80 -11.40 28.78
C ASP A 63 -10.60 -10.09 28.69
N LEU A 64 -11.24 -9.67 29.80
CA LEU A 64 -11.98 -8.41 29.86
C LEU A 64 -11.05 -7.20 29.60
N ASN A 65 -9.88 -7.18 30.21
CA ASN A 65 -8.91 -6.11 30.01
C ASN A 65 -8.43 -6.02 28.56
N ARG A 66 -8.17 -7.16 27.93
CA ARG A 66 -7.78 -7.23 26.52
C ARG A 66 -8.85 -6.66 25.59
N LEU A 67 -10.10 -7.07 25.78
CA LEU A 67 -11.23 -6.58 24.98
C LEU A 67 -11.47 -5.08 25.22
N LYS A 68 -11.44 -4.66 26.48
CA LYS A 68 -11.58 -3.24 26.86
C LYS A 68 -10.48 -2.39 26.24
N TYR A 69 -9.23 -2.83 26.32
CA TYR A 69 -8.09 -2.13 25.72
C TYR A 69 -8.27 -1.99 24.20
N LYS A 70 -8.68 -3.06 23.52
CA LYS A 70 -8.95 -3.03 22.08
C LYS A 70 -10.05 -2.04 21.72
N LEU A 71 -11.15 -2.00 22.48
CA LEU A 71 -12.25 -1.07 22.25
C LEU A 71 -11.85 0.39 22.50
N ILE A 72 -11.11 0.66 23.58
CA ILE A 72 -10.63 2.02 23.90
C ILE A 72 -9.68 2.53 22.82
N ASN A 73 -8.82 1.65 22.27
CA ASN A 73 -7.83 2.01 21.24
C ASN A 73 -8.31 1.65 19.83
N TRP A 74 -9.65 1.52 19.62
CA TRP A 74 -10.21 1.06 18.36
C TRP A 74 -9.77 1.90 17.17
N GLN A 75 -9.73 3.22 17.32
CA GLN A 75 -9.34 4.12 16.25
C GLN A 75 -7.90 3.84 15.76
N GLN A 76 -6.97 3.64 16.67
CA GLN A 76 -5.58 3.30 16.35
C GLN A 76 -5.49 1.91 15.70
N TYR A 77 -6.23 0.94 16.23
CA TYR A 77 -6.32 -0.40 15.67
C TYR A 77 -6.87 -0.37 14.24
N GLN A 78 -7.96 0.35 14.02
CA GLN A 78 -8.57 0.53 12.70
C GLN A 78 -7.59 1.14 11.70
N GLN A 79 -6.90 2.21 12.09
CA GLN A 79 -5.87 2.83 11.25
C GLN A 79 -4.79 1.83 10.86
N GLN A 80 -4.25 1.09 11.81
CA GLN A 80 -3.22 0.07 11.55
C GLN A 80 -3.71 -1.02 10.60
N MET A 81 -4.93 -1.50 10.76
CA MET A 81 -5.54 -2.50 9.87
C MET A 81 -5.74 -1.96 8.46
N MET A 82 -6.16 -0.70 8.32
CA MET A 82 -6.30 -0.03 7.03
C MET A 82 -4.95 0.12 6.32
N GLU A 83 -3.90 0.51 7.03
CA GLU A 83 -2.54 0.61 6.51
C GLU A 83 -2.03 -0.76 6.04
N GLN A 84 -2.21 -1.80 6.83
CA GLN A 84 -1.84 -3.18 6.45
C GLN A 84 -2.60 -3.65 5.20
N LYS A 85 -3.90 -3.36 5.12
CA LYS A 85 -4.71 -3.71 3.96
C LYS A 85 -4.26 -2.97 2.70
N GLN A 86 -3.91 -1.71 2.82
CA GLN A 86 -3.34 -0.92 1.72
C GLN A 86 -2.00 -1.49 1.24
N GLU A 87 -1.10 -1.84 2.16
CA GLU A 87 0.18 -2.48 1.83
C GLU A 87 -0.01 -3.82 1.10
N GLU A 88 -0.94 -4.65 1.58
CA GLU A 88 -1.31 -5.91 0.92
C GLU A 88 -1.78 -5.69 -0.52
N LEU A 89 -2.65 -4.71 -0.74
CA LEU A 89 -3.18 -4.38 -2.06
C LEU A 89 -2.11 -3.82 -3.01
N LEU A 90 -1.13 -3.10 -2.48
CA LEU A 90 -0.03 -2.50 -3.25
C LEU A 90 1.10 -3.48 -3.54
N LEU A 91 1.23 -4.56 -2.77
CA LEU A 91 2.33 -5.52 -2.88
C LEU A 91 2.55 -6.05 -4.30
N PRO A 92 1.54 -6.53 -5.05
CA PRO A 92 1.74 -7.05 -6.40
C PRO A 92 2.23 -5.97 -7.38
N TYR A 93 1.85 -4.73 -7.19
CA TYR A 93 2.33 -3.61 -8.02
C TYR A 93 3.78 -3.27 -7.70
N ARG A 94 4.14 -3.25 -6.42
CA ARG A 94 5.54 -3.05 -5.99
C ARG A 94 6.46 -4.15 -6.48
N GLN A 95 6.00 -5.41 -6.50
CA GLN A 95 6.77 -6.52 -7.06
C GLN A 95 7.02 -6.35 -8.55
N LYS A 96 6.01 -5.95 -9.34
CA LYS A 96 6.16 -5.66 -10.77
C LYS A 96 7.15 -4.52 -11.02
N ILE A 97 7.08 -3.46 -10.21
CA ILE A 97 8.03 -2.33 -10.30
C ILE A 97 9.45 -2.79 -9.95
N ALA A 98 9.61 -3.56 -8.89
CA ALA A 98 10.93 -4.06 -8.47
C ALA A 98 11.57 -4.97 -9.55
N GLN A 99 10.77 -5.84 -10.17
CA GLN A 99 11.23 -6.66 -11.28
C GLN A 99 11.65 -5.79 -12.47
N ALA A 100 10.80 -4.86 -12.92
CA ALA A 100 11.10 -3.98 -14.03
C ALA A 100 12.32 -3.09 -13.74
N LEU A 101 12.49 -2.63 -12.52
CA LEU A 101 13.67 -1.89 -12.08
C LEU A 101 14.94 -2.73 -12.19
N SER A 102 14.89 -3.98 -11.70
CA SER A 102 16.03 -4.91 -11.80
C SER A 102 16.45 -5.16 -13.26
N GLU A 103 15.47 -5.36 -14.14
CA GLU A 103 15.70 -5.54 -15.56
C GLU A 103 16.31 -4.28 -16.21
N VAL A 104 15.79 -3.09 -15.91
CA VAL A 104 16.33 -1.82 -16.41
C VAL A 104 17.76 -1.61 -15.95
N VAL A 105 18.05 -1.89 -14.67
CA VAL A 105 19.41 -1.78 -14.11
C VAL A 105 20.38 -2.70 -14.85
N ALA A 106 19.98 -3.94 -15.11
CA ALA A 106 20.79 -4.90 -15.84
C ALA A 106 20.99 -4.50 -17.32
N GLU A 107 19.93 -4.12 -18.04
CA GLU A 107 19.97 -3.70 -19.45
C GLU A 107 20.84 -2.47 -19.66
N GLN A 108 20.75 -1.49 -18.76
CA GLN A 108 21.51 -0.25 -18.83
C GLN A 108 22.90 -0.34 -18.19
N LYS A 109 23.23 -1.48 -17.58
CA LYS A 109 24.53 -1.75 -16.90
C LYS A 109 24.83 -0.72 -15.80
N TYR A 110 23.82 -0.30 -15.05
CA TYR A 110 24.02 0.59 -13.91
C TYR A 110 24.71 -0.15 -12.77
N ASN A 111 25.79 0.43 -12.25
CA ASN A 111 26.52 -0.11 -11.09
C ASN A 111 25.99 0.44 -9.76
N LEU A 112 25.28 1.56 -9.80
CA LEU A 112 24.77 2.24 -8.63
C LEU A 112 23.41 2.87 -8.94
N VAL A 113 22.45 2.70 -8.05
CA VAL A 113 21.14 3.33 -8.08
C VAL A 113 20.96 4.15 -6.80
N LEU A 114 20.66 5.43 -6.96
CA LEU A 114 20.42 6.33 -5.84
C LEU A 114 18.96 6.77 -5.82
N LYS A 115 18.42 6.99 -4.62
CA LYS A 115 17.13 7.66 -4.48
C LYS A 115 17.30 9.15 -4.78
N ALA A 116 16.25 9.77 -5.33
CA ALA A 116 16.28 11.19 -5.67
C ALA A 116 16.55 12.12 -4.47
N ASP A 117 16.07 11.72 -3.29
CA ASP A 117 16.30 12.44 -2.03
C ASP A 117 17.73 12.32 -1.49
N ALA A 118 18.51 11.35 -1.99
CA ALA A 118 19.93 11.22 -1.67
C ALA A 118 20.83 12.07 -2.58
N LEU A 119 20.26 12.75 -3.58
CA LEU A 119 21.02 13.60 -4.50
C LEU A 119 21.10 15.02 -3.97
N SER A 120 22.28 15.67 -4.19
CA SER A 120 22.42 17.10 -3.95
C SER A 120 21.46 17.89 -4.87
N PRO A 121 20.88 19.03 -4.43
CA PRO A 121 20.07 19.89 -5.28
C PRO A 121 20.76 20.33 -6.59
N TYR A 122 22.07 20.29 -6.62
CA TYR A 122 22.89 20.67 -7.78
C TYR A 122 23.23 19.49 -8.71
N ALA A 123 22.91 18.25 -8.29
CA ALA A 123 23.20 17.04 -9.07
C ALA A 123 21.90 16.47 -9.66
N GLN A 124 21.37 17.13 -10.70
CA GLN A 124 20.19 16.64 -11.42
C GLN A 124 20.62 15.56 -12.41
N PRO A 125 20.07 14.35 -12.32
CA PRO A 125 20.33 13.31 -13.29
C PRO A 125 19.74 13.69 -14.65
N SER A 126 20.38 13.21 -15.71
CA SER A 126 19.80 13.27 -17.05
C SER A 126 18.41 12.61 -17.08
N ILE A 127 17.51 13.08 -17.93
CA ILE A 127 16.20 12.43 -18.12
C ILE A 127 16.35 10.95 -18.51
N THR A 128 17.43 10.61 -19.22
CA THR A 128 17.76 9.24 -19.64
C THR A 128 18.21 8.36 -18.48
N ASP A 129 18.69 8.94 -17.39
CA ASP A 129 19.12 8.22 -16.18
C ASP A 129 18.05 8.21 -15.08
N ASN A 130 16.90 8.78 -15.40
CA ASN A 130 15.75 8.73 -14.50
C ASN A 130 15.07 7.35 -14.56
N LEU A 131 15.39 6.51 -13.59
CA LEU A 131 14.85 5.15 -13.49
C LEU A 131 13.34 5.09 -13.32
N THR A 132 12.72 6.10 -12.73
CA THR A 132 11.26 6.20 -12.61
C THR A 132 10.61 6.23 -14.00
N ILE A 133 11.14 7.03 -14.91
CA ILE A 133 10.66 7.13 -16.29
C ILE A 133 10.92 5.82 -17.04
N ARG A 134 12.13 5.27 -16.96
CA ARG A 134 12.49 4.02 -17.64
C ARG A 134 11.59 2.84 -17.19
N VAL A 135 11.36 2.70 -15.90
CA VAL A 135 10.50 1.65 -15.36
C VAL A 135 9.04 1.86 -15.80
N ALA A 136 8.54 3.09 -15.77
CA ALA A 136 7.18 3.40 -16.22
C ALA A 136 7.00 3.03 -17.71
N LEU A 137 7.93 3.42 -18.57
CA LEU A 137 7.91 3.09 -20.01
C LEU A 137 8.03 1.59 -20.25
N LYS A 138 8.89 0.89 -19.51
CA LYS A 138 9.05 -0.57 -19.61
C LYS A 138 7.76 -1.31 -19.22
N LEU A 139 7.06 -0.83 -18.21
CA LEU A 139 5.76 -1.36 -17.77
C LEU A 139 4.59 -0.85 -18.63
N LYS A 140 4.86 -0.03 -19.66
CA LYS A 140 3.84 0.60 -20.53
C LYS A 140 2.79 1.39 -19.73
N LEU A 141 3.22 2.01 -18.64
CA LEU A 141 2.36 2.86 -17.84
C LEU A 141 2.20 4.25 -18.51
N PRO A 142 1.08 4.94 -18.29
CA PRO A 142 0.86 6.27 -18.82
C PRO A 142 1.89 7.25 -18.22
N VAL A 143 2.72 7.82 -19.08
CA VAL A 143 3.67 8.89 -18.76
C VAL A 143 3.18 10.16 -19.46
N PRO A 144 3.30 11.35 -18.86
CA PRO A 144 2.97 12.59 -19.54
C PRO A 144 3.71 12.69 -20.87
N LYS A 145 2.99 13.08 -21.93
CA LYS A 145 3.51 13.08 -23.31
C LYS A 145 4.79 13.91 -23.46
N GLU A 146 4.87 15.03 -22.76
CA GLU A 146 6.04 15.92 -22.76
C GLU A 146 7.29 15.21 -22.23
N ILE A 147 7.14 14.39 -21.18
CA ILE A 147 8.22 13.59 -20.59
C ILE A 147 8.60 12.45 -21.52
N GLU A 148 7.64 11.79 -22.14
CA GLU A 148 7.87 10.71 -23.09
C GLU A 148 8.62 11.23 -24.34
N ASP A 149 8.19 12.36 -24.90
CA ASP A 149 8.81 12.98 -26.05
C ASP A 149 10.23 13.48 -25.74
N ALA A 150 10.45 14.10 -24.59
CA ALA A 150 11.77 14.51 -24.14
C ALA A 150 12.71 13.31 -23.91
N PHE A 151 12.20 12.21 -23.37
CA PHE A 151 12.97 10.98 -23.18
C PHE A 151 13.35 10.35 -24.53
N LYS A 152 12.42 10.27 -25.49
CA LYS A 152 12.68 9.77 -26.85
C LYS A 152 13.71 10.62 -27.60
N ALA A 153 13.58 11.94 -27.51
CA ALA A 153 14.55 12.86 -28.10
C ALA A 153 15.96 12.68 -27.53
N ALA A 154 16.06 12.52 -26.19
CA ALA A 154 17.34 12.36 -25.50
C ALA A 154 18.00 10.98 -25.74
N THR A 155 17.21 9.93 -26.01
CA THR A 155 17.69 8.56 -26.26
C THR A 155 17.98 8.29 -27.75
N GLY A 156 17.70 9.23 -28.64
CA GLY A 156 17.89 9.06 -30.09
C GLY A 156 16.89 8.11 -30.75
N VAL A 157 15.88 7.66 -30.02
CA VAL A 157 14.74 6.88 -30.54
C VAL A 157 13.73 7.84 -31.13
N ALA A 158 14.12 8.56 -32.20
CA ALA A 158 13.20 9.38 -32.97
C ALA A 158 12.15 8.48 -33.61
N ALA A 159 10.89 8.83 -33.46
CA ALA A 159 9.80 8.20 -34.19
C ALA A 159 10.11 8.28 -35.68
N LYS A 160 10.16 7.12 -36.36
CA LYS A 160 10.25 7.05 -37.81
C LYS A 160 9.12 7.90 -38.40
N PRO A 161 9.41 8.95 -39.18
CA PRO A 161 8.35 9.77 -39.74
C PRO A 161 7.45 8.88 -40.58
N ALA A 162 6.13 8.99 -40.37
CA ALA A 162 5.15 8.34 -41.22
C ALA A 162 5.40 8.76 -42.67
N SER A 163 5.66 7.79 -43.53
CA SER A 163 5.81 8.02 -44.97
C SER A 163 4.56 8.73 -45.50
N PRO A 164 4.71 9.81 -46.29
CA PRO A 164 3.55 10.45 -46.90
C PRO A 164 2.91 9.47 -47.87
N ALA A 165 1.59 9.28 -47.71
CA ALA A 165 0.79 8.51 -48.62
C ALA A 165 0.94 9.07 -50.03
N LYS A 166 1.46 8.26 -50.97
CA LYS A 166 1.43 8.56 -52.39
C LYS A 166 -0.04 8.70 -52.80
N LYS A 167 -0.43 9.92 -53.20
CA LYS A 167 -1.59 10.13 -54.03
C LYS A 167 -1.23 9.63 -55.44
N GLY A 168 -1.92 8.64 -55.89
CA GLY A 168 -2.07 8.24 -57.29
C GLY A 168 -3.54 8.14 -57.59
#